data_cc44a53b985fbc49dfa96d3ba72062b0
#
_entry.id   cc44a53b985fbc49dfa96d3ba72062b0
#
_cell.length_a   1.000
_cell.length_b   1.000
_cell.length_c   1.000
_cell.angle_alpha   90.00
_cell.angle_beta   90.00
_cell.angle_gamma   90.00
#
_symmetry.space_group_name_H-M   'P 1'
#
loop_
_entity.id
_entity.type
_entity.pdbx_description
1 polymer ?
#
loop_
_entity_poly.entity_id
_entity_poly.type
_entity_poly.pdbx_seq_one_letter_code
_entity_poly.pdbx_strand_id
1 'polypeptide(L)'
;MKNKLLLIYLSGLACIMLSCNQQPKKAVDAKTSTDTATITAVVEAHTKSGQHTPADFNVSDFAYKVSETDFNINRSLAKSSINEWAHQEDVSYVKTQQVIRENQDVIYSSAVVDVSQGATISLPKGKTYQVVQVLDMQNYTVKTLYPGESITLSPDNLTYGNYVYLNMRTRKKSLDQAGLDDAHKRQRAALIQAKSAIPYTSPDIVIPVKKMEEIRAVLIDDIKKGLLKNSSNVMGTPTNTDPQGHIYATAYGWGGLPIADAGYLDLVNNTKLENGKCLPSKVTFKPADLNFEKGGFWSITTYNEEGWLAEDKAAISNSTAVPNADGTYTIHFNNPNEKNNVNTSAPFSALLRSYVPVSKATIVDYLTKNNGKIVIE
;
A
#
# COMPACT_ATOMS: atom_id res chain seq x y z
N MET A 1 -4.09 63.44 -44.47
CA MET A 1 -2.88 63.97 -45.13
C MET A 1 -1.66 63.22 -44.64
N LYS A 2 -0.94 62.61 -45.61
CA LYS A 2 0.47 62.19 -45.64
C LYS A 2 0.96 61.14 -44.64
N ASN A 3 1.04 59.90 -45.09
CA ASN A 3 2.22 59.06 -45.34
C ASN A 3 3.53 59.46 -44.66
N LYS A 4 4.16 58.49 -43.98
CA LYS A 4 5.52 58.07 -44.34
C LYS A 4 5.85 56.65 -43.81
N LEU A 5 6.10 55.78 -44.77
CA LEU A 5 6.86 54.54 -44.69
C LEU A 5 8.28 54.81 -44.18
N LEU A 6 8.86 53.95 -43.34
CA LEU A 6 10.29 53.72 -43.35
C LEU A 6 10.62 52.23 -43.10
N LEU A 7 11.12 51.62 -44.13
CA LEU A 7 11.82 50.34 -44.16
C LEU A 7 13.24 50.53 -43.58
N ILE A 8 13.74 49.67 -42.71
CA ILE A 8 15.18 49.38 -42.59
C ILE A 8 15.43 47.91 -42.16
N TYR A 9 15.95 47.17 -43.08
CA TYR A 9 16.99 46.14 -43.11
C TYR A 9 17.08 45.01 -42.05
N LEU A 10 17.12 43.81 -42.62
CA LEU A 10 17.62 42.53 -42.11
C LEU A 10 19.03 42.62 -41.57
N SER A 11 19.29 41.95 -40.46
CA SER A 11 20.54 41.25 -40.24
C SER A 11 20.21 39.94 -39.48
N GLY A 12 20.49 38.83 -40.11
CA GLY A 12 20.22 37.49 -39.60
C GLY A 12 21.17 37.11 -38.46
N LEU A 13 20.61 36.45 -37.47
CA LEU A 13 21.34 35.56 -36.58
C LEU A 13 20.58 34.27 -36.46
N ALA A 14 21.12 33.25 -37.10
CA ALA A 14 20.59 31.89 -37.02
C ALA A 14 20.86 31.35 -35.59
N CYS A 15 19.85 31.40 -34.72
CA CYS A 15 19.83 30.58 -33.52
C CYS A 15 19.53 29.14 -33.91
N ILE A 16 20.54 28.30 -33.88
CA ILE A 16 20.37 26.85 -33.94
C ILE A 16 19.64 26.43 -32.68
N MET A 17 18.35 26.24 -32.80
CA MET A 17 17.53 25.56 -31.78
C MET A 17 17.95 24.08 -31.80
N LEU A 18 18.85 23.68 -30.88
CA LEU A 18 18.97 22.29 -30.50
C LEU A 18 17.64 21.89 -29.85
N SER A 19 16.77 21.32 -30.65
CA SER A 19 15.62 20.58 -30.19
C SER A 19 16.14 19.36 -29.43
N CYS A 20 16.19 19.46 -28.11
CA CYS A 20 16.24 18.25 -27.26
C CYS A 20 14.96 17.47 -27.52
N ASN A 21 15.09 16.48 -28.36
CA ASN A 21 14.08 15.46 -28.62
C ASN A 21 13.96 14.60 -27.35
N GLN A 22 13.22 15.10 -26.34
CA GLN A 22 12.77 14.24 -25.26
C GLN A 22 11.70 13.35 -25.90
N GLN A 23 12.10 12.12 -26.24
CA GLN A 23 11.11 11.08 -26.47
C GLN A 23 10.17 11.02 -25.28
N PRO A 24 8.86 10.99 -25.47
CA PRO A 24 7.93 10.80 -24.36
C PRO A 24 8.31 9.48 -23.70
N LYS A 25 8.65 9.51 -22.41
CA LYS A 25 8.78 8.30 -21.59
C LYS A 25 7.49 7.51 -21.82
N LYS A 26 7.59 6.32 -22.42
CA LYS A 26 6.47 5.40 -22.52
C LYS A 26 5.90 5.25 -21.12
N ALA A 27 4.67 5.70 -20.92
CA ALA A 27 3.93 5.37 -19.72
C ALA A 27 3.95 3.84 -19.63
N VAL A 28 4.52 3.33 -18.54
CA VAL A 28 4.39 1.91 -18.20
C VAL A 28 2.93 1.75 -17.90
N ASP A 29 2.19 1.17 -18.86
CA ASP A 29 0.78 0.86 -18.67
C ASP A 29 0.65 0.01 -17.41
N ALA A 30 -0.06 0.53 -16.42
CA ALA A 30 -0.36 -0.17 -15.18
C ALA A 30 -1.25 -1.43 -15.39
N LYS A 31 -1.49 -1.80 -16.63
CA LYS A 31 -2.33 -2.91 -17.12
C LYS A 31 -1.58 -3.98 -17.90
N THR A 32 -0.29 -4.19 -17.68
CA THR A 32 0.35 -5.44 -18.10
C THR A 32 0.20 -6.50 -17.00
N SER A 33 -1.00 -6.69 -16.50
CA SER A 33 -1.28 -7.88 -15.68
C SER A 33 -1.50 -9.06 -16.63
N THR A 34 -0.92 -10.20 -16.27
CA THR A 34 -1.23 -11.49 -16.88
C THR A 34 -2.75 -11.70 -16.83
N ASP A 35 -3.37 -12.08 -17.96
CA ASP A 35 -4.83 -12.23 -18.00
C ASP A 35 -5.33 -13.31 -17.02
N THR A 36 -6.58 -13.18 -16.57
CA THR A 36 -7.17 -14.07 -15.55
C THR A 36 -7.14 -15.53 -15.99
N ALA A 37 -7.32 -15.84 -17.28
CA ALA A 37 -7.29 -17.22 -17.78
C ALA A 37 -5.89 -17.83 -17.67
N THR A 38 -4.84 -17.05 -17.98
CA THR A 38 -3.44 -17.47 -17.79
C THR A 38 -3.13 -17.71 -16.32
N ILE A 39 -3.58 -16.83 -15.42
CA ILE A 39 -3.39 -16.97 -13.96
C ILE A 39 -4.10 -18.23 -13.46
N THR A 40 -5.35 -18.49 -13.85
CA THR A 40 -6.10 -19.68 -13.47
C THR A 40 -5.38 -20.95 -13.92
N ALA A 41 -4.92 -21.01 -15.16
CA ALA A 41 -4.19 -22.16 -15.69
C ALA A 41 -2.87 -22.42 -14.93
N VAL A 42 -2.16 -21.36 -14.52
CA VAL A 42 -0.92 -21.49 -13.71
C VAL A 42 -1.24 -22.04 -12.32
N VAL A 43 -2.26 -21.54 -11.64
CA VAL A 43 -2.68 -22.04 -10.32
C VAL A 43 -3.11 -23.50 -10.42
N GLU A 44 -3.89 -23.88 -11.44
CA GLU A 44 -4.32 -25.28 -11.67
C GLU A 44 -3.16 -26.23 -11.97
N ALA A 45 -2.11 -25.75 -12.63
CA ALA A 45 -0.91 -26.54 -12.92
C ALA A 45 -0.03 -26.81 -11.69
N HIS A 46 -0.16 -26.01 -10.62
CA HIS A 46 0.62 -26.12 -9.39
C HIS A 46 -0.23 -26.72 -8.26
N THR A 47 -0.43 -28.05 -8.30
CA THR A 47 -1.36 -28.78 -7.41
C THR A 47 -0.67 -29.58 -6.31
N LYS A 48 0.57 -29.24 -5.93
CA LYS A 48 1.21 -29.98 -4.82
C LYS A 48 0.44 -29.81 -3.50
N SER A 49 0.49 -30.82 -2.66
CA SER A 49 -0.03 -30.75 -1.31
C SER A 49 0.94 -29.96 -0.42
N GLY A 50 0.51 -28.83 0.13
CA GLY A 50 1.29 -27.99 1.02
C GLY A 50 1.66 -26.65 0.41
N GLN A 51 2.45 -25.87 1.14
CA GLN A 51 2.86 -24.55 0.75
C GLN A 51 3.80 -24.54 -0.47
N HIS A 52 3.55 -23.64 -1.41
CA HIS A 52 4.48 -23.33 -2.49
C HIS A 52 5.53 -22.32 -2.04
N THR A 53 6.62 -22.28 -2.81
CA THR A 53 7.71 -21.31 -2.67
C THR A 53 8.15 -20.86 -4.06
N PRO A 54 8.86 -19.74 -4.20
CA PRO A 54 9.47 -19.34 -5.47
C PRO A 54 10.37 -20.44 -6.08
N ALA A 55 10.98 -21.32 -5.25
CA ALA A 55 11.81 -22.43 -5.71
C ALA A 55 11.05 -23.44 -6.56
N ASP A 56 9.74 -23.61 -6.36
CA ASP A 56 8.89 -24.46 -7.21
C ASP A 56 8.82 -23.97 -8.66
N PHE A 57 9.24 -22.71 -8.88
CA PHE A 57 9.30 -22.04 -10.18
C PHE A 57 10.75 -21.84 -10.67
N ASN A 58 11.73 -22.47 -10.04
CA ASN A 58 13.19 -22.28 -10.27
C ASN A 58 13.62 -20.81 -10.02
N VAL A 59 13.02 -20.16 -9.06
CA VAL A 59 13.34 -18.80 -8.63
C VAL A 59 13.71 -18.81 -7.15
N SER A 60 14.77 -18.11 -6.75
CA SER A 60 15.11 -17.98 -5.34
C SER A 60 14.15 -17.02 -4.63
N ASP A 61 13.94 -17.21 -3.33
CA ASP A 61 13.16 -16.30 -2.48
C ASP A 61 13.71 -14.87 -2.53
N PHE A 62 15.01 -14.74 -2.63
CA PHE A 62 15.69 -13.46 -2.77
C PHE A 62 15.29 -12.77 -4.10
N ALA A 63 15.43 -13.46 -5.23
CA ALA A 63 15.09 -12.94 -6.55
C ALA A 63 13.61 -12.53 -6.62
N TYR A 64 12.72 -13.34 -6.06
CA TYR A 64 11.29 -13.03 -6.00
C TYR A 64 11.00 -11.74 -5.22
N LYS A 65 11.51 -11.62 -3.99
CA LYS A 65 11.31 -10.42 -3.16
C LYS A 65 11.87 -9.16 -3.80
N VAL A 66 13.09 -9.25 -4.38
CA VAL A 66 13.70 -8.13 -5.09
C VAL A 66 12.86 -7.73 -6.30
N SER A 67 12.31 -8.69 -7.05
CA SER A 67 11.49 -8.42 -8.23
C SER A 67 10.17 -7.73 -7.87
N GLU A 68 9.51 -8.14 -6.77
CA GLU A 68 8.31 -7.48 -6.27
C GLU A 68 8.60 -6.02 -5.87
N THR A 69 9.75 -5.77 -5.26
CA THR A 69 10.15 -4.42 -4.87
C THR A 69 10.58 -3.58 -6.10
N ASP A 70 11.34 -4.16 -7.02
CA ASP A 70 11.70 -3.53 -8.29
C ASP A 70 10.47 -3.08 -9.09
N PHE A 71 9.46 -3.93 -9.17
CA PHE A 71 8.20 -3.59 -9.82
C PHE A 71 7.55 -2.34 -9.20
N ASN A 72 7.51 -2.25 -7.86
CA ASN A 72 6.95 -1.09 -7.16
C ASN A 72 7.84 0.15 -7.27
N ILE A 73 9.16 0.00 -7.27
CA ILE A 73 10.14 1.08 -7.52
C ILE A 73 9.89 1.69 -8.91
N ASN A 74 9.83 0.86 -9.96
CA ASN A 74 9.61 1.35 -11.33
C ASN A 74 8.25 2.05 -11.48
N ARG A 75 7.21 1.57 -10.79
CA ARG A 75 5.89 2.24 -10.74
C ARG A 75 5.95 3.61 -10.04
N SER A 76 6.75 3.74 -9.00
CA SER A 76 6.95 5.03 -8.32
C SER A 76 7.73 6.00 -9.20
N LEU A 77 8.83 5.54 -9.80
CA LEU A 77 9.67 6.35 -10.70
C LEU A 77 8.99 6.74 -12.01
N ALA A 78 7.92 6.05 -12.41
CA ALA A 78 7.06 6.52 -13.49
C ALA A 78 6.27 7.79 -13.15
N LYS A 79 6.16 8.14 -11.86
CA LYS A 79 5.39 9.29 -11.34
C LYS A 79 6.27 10.41 -10.79
N SER A 80 7.50 10.12 -10.36
CA SER A 80 8.44 11.08 -9.77
C SER A 80 9.87 10.72 -10.11
N SER A 81 10.81 11.63 -9.85
CA SER A 81 12.23 11.37 -9.98
C SER A 81 12.79 10.66 -8.73
N ILE A 82 14.03 10.18 -8.81
CA ILE A 82 14.76 9.69 -7.65
C ILE A 82 14.84 10.79 -6.58
N ASN A 83 14.69 10.42 -5.31
CA ASN A 83 14.66 11.31 -4.13
C ASN A 83 13.49 12.31 -4.10
N GLU A 84 12.47 12.11 -4.90
CA GLU A 84 11.29 12.97 -4.94
C GLU A 84 10.01 12.19 -4.57
N TRP A 85 9.11 12.85 -3.88
CA TRP A 85 7.81 12.28 -3.53
C TRP A 85 6.85 12.27 -4.73
N ALA A 86 6.23 11.14 -4.99
CA ALA A 86 5.01 11.02 -5.77
C ALA A 86 3.82 10.98 -4.79
N HIS A 87 3.04 12.05 -4.74
CA HIS A 87 1.86 12.13 -3.87
C HIS A 87 0.60 11.71 -4.63
N GLN A 88 -0.24 10.89 -4.01
CA GLN A 88 -1.64 10.77 -4.42
C GLN A 88 -2.39 12.01 -3.90
N GLU A 89 -3.38 12.45 -4.67
CA GLU A 89 -4.18 13.63 -4.33
C GLU A 89 -5.36 13.31 -3.41
N ASP A 90 -5.83 12.06 -3.39
CA ASP A 90 -6.88 11.60 -2.47
C ASP A 90 -6.71 10.10 -2.15
N VAL A 91 -7.60 9.55 -1.36
CA VAL A 91 -7.67 8.11 -1.08
C VAL A 91 -7.91 7.32 -2.37
N SER A 92 -7.60 6.05 -2.34
CA SER A 92 -7.85 5.18 -3.50
C SER A 92 -9.35 4.94 -3.70
N TYR A 93 -9.76 5.00 -4.96
CA TYR A 93 -11.11 4.68 -5.43
C TYR A 93 -11.06 3.48 -6.38
N VAL A 94 -12.20 2.95 -6.77
CA VAL A 94 -12.32 1.81 -7.69
C VAL A 94 -11.47 1.99 -8.96
N LYS A 95 -11.43 3.20 -9.52
CA LYS A 95 -10.67 3.49 -10.76
C LYS A 95 -9.19 3.79 -10.52
N THR A 96 -8.78 4.12 -9.31
CA THR A 96 -7.40 4.58 -9.00
C THR A 96 -6.62 3.60 -8.15
N GLN A 97 -7.26 2.56 -7.61
CA GLN A 97 -6.59 1.51 -6.84
C GLN A 97 -5.48 0.82 -7.65
N GLN A 98 -4.39 0.47 -6.99
CA GLN A 98 -3.19 -0.04 -7.65
C GLN A 98 -2.81 -1.47 -7.23
N VAL A 99 -3.26 -1.87 -6.05
CA VAL A 99 -2.98 -3.18 -5.45
C VAL A 99 -4.25 -3.75 -4.81
N ILE A 100 -4.32 -5.06 -4.69
CA ILE A 100 -5.38 -5.71 -3.90
C ILE A 100 -5.24 -5.32 -2.44
N ARG A 101 -6.37 -5.32 -1.70
CA ARG A 101 -6.43 -4.96 -0.28
C ARG A 101 -5.92 -3.54 0.03
N GLU A 102 -5.93 -2.65 -0.96
CA GLU A 102 -5.61 -1.24 -0.74
C GLU A 102 -6.63 -0.60 0.22
N ASN A 103 -6.18 0.26 1.13
CA ASN A 103 -7.09 0.89 2.07
C ASN A 103 -7.60 2.26 1.56
N GLN A 104 -8.73 2.71 2.11
CA GLN A 104 -9.31 4.03 1.84
C GLN A 104 -9.19 5.00 3.03
N ASP A 105 -8.36 4.69 4.01
CA ASP A 105 -8.25 5.47 5.25
C ASP A 105 -7.21 6.57 5.17
N VAL A 106 -6.26 6.41 4.26
CA VAL A 106 -5.09 7.26 4.13
C VAL A 106 -4.82 7.60 2.66
N ILE A 107 -4.16 8.74 2.46
CA ILE A 107 -3.61 9.13 1.17
C ILE A 107 -2.17 8.63 1.12
N TYR A 108 -1.81 7.96 0.04
CA TYR A 108 -0.47 7.42 -0.13
C TYR A 108 0.47 8.42 -0.79
N SER A 109 1.74 8.32 -0.44
CA SER A 109 2.83 8.90 -1.21
C SER A 109 3.96 7.90 -1.29
N SER A 110 4.66 7.86 -2.41
CA SER A 110 5.83 7.01 -2.58
C SER A 110 7.04 7.81 -3.00
N ALA A 111 8.22 7.33 -2.66
CA ALA A 111 9.49 7.83 -3.18
C ALA A 111 10.50 6.70 -3.27
N VAL A 112 11.42 6.82 -4.21
CA VAL A 112 12.61 5.97 -4.29
C VAL A 112 13.82 6.83 -3.94
N VAL A 113 14.59 6.41 -2.94
CA VAL A 113 15.70 7.21 -2.42
C VAL A 113 17.02 6.50 -2.64
N ASP A 114 17.98 7.20 -3.23
CA ASP A 114 19.36 6.78 -3.33
C ASP A 114 20.07 7.06 -2.00
N VAL A 115 20.49 6.00 -1.32
CA VAL A 115 21.21 6.08 -0.05
C VAL A 115 22.70 5.74 -0.19
N SER A 116 23.23 5.62 -1.42
CA SER A 116 24.62 5.24 -1.69
C SER A 116 25.64 6.14 -1.00
N GLN A 117 25.35 7.44 -0.84
CA GLN A 117 26.15 8.41 -0.12
C GLN A 117 25.48 8.90 1.18
N GLY A 118 24.39 8.23 1.56
CA GLY A 118 23.57 8.58 2.71
C GLY A 118 22.42 9.51 2.38
N ALA A 119 21.30 9.29 3.09
CA ALA A 119 20.10 10.12 3.00
C ALA A 119 19.42 10.26 4.36
N THR A 120 18.80 11.41 4.62
CA THR A 120 17.98 11.63 5.81
C THR A 120 16.52 11.81 5.39
N ILE A 121 15.63 11.04 6.00
CA ILE A 121 14.18 11.13 5.84
C ILE A 121 13.60 11.66 7.14
N SER A 122 12.73 12.66 7.09
CA SER A 122 12.09 13.23 8.27
C SER A 122 10.62 13.55 8.07
N LEU A 123 9.83 13.36 9.13
CA LEU A 123 8.44 13.74 9.19
C LEU A 123 8.23 14.99 10.06
N PRO A 124 7.32 15.90 9.68
CA PRO A 124 6.96 17.04 10.51
C PRO A 124 6.30 16.57 11.82
N LYS A 125 6.41 17.36 12.88
CA LYS A 125 5.67 17.12 14.12
C LYS A 125 4.16 17.22 13.88
N GLY A 126 3.39 16.37 14.55
CA GLY A 126 1.93 16.36 14.42
C GLY A 126 1.27 15.32 15.32
N LYS A 127 -0.06 15.41 15.47
CA LYS A 127 -0.86 14.44 16.24
C LYS A 127 -1.76 13.56 15.34
N THR A 128 -1.98 13.96 14.09
CA THR A 128 -2.76 13.17 13.13
C THR A 128 -1.89 12.09 12.54
N TYR A 129 -2.43 10.90 12.38
CA TYR A 129 -1.71 9.76 11.79
C TYR A 129 -1.04 10.13 10.48
N GLN A 130 0.26 9.98 10.47
CA GLN A 130 1.11 10.00 9.29
C GLN A 130 2.31 9.09 9.58
N VAL A 131 2.67 8.23 8.67
CA VAL A 131 3.84 7.37 8.82
C VAL A 131 4.60 7.29 7.51
N VAL A 132 5.92 7.17 7.60
CA VAL A 132 6.76 6.74 6.47
C VAL A 132 7.38 5.40 6.83
N GLN A 133 7.00 4.39 6.09
CA GLN A 133 7.64 3.09 6.14
C GLN A 133 8.80 3.09 5.14
N VAL A 134 9.99 2.81 5.64
CA VAL A 134 11.21 2.64 4.84
C VAL A 134 11.37 1.17 4.54
N LEU A 135 11.31 0.80 3.27
CA LEU A 135 11.44 -0.57 2.78
C LEU A 135 12.74 -0.74 2.02
N ASP A 136 13.45 -1.83 2.28
CA ASP A 136 14.60 -2.23 1.48
C ASP A 136 14.19 -3.02 0.24
N MET A 137 15.17 -3.44 -0.57
CA MET A 137 14.93 -4.17 -1.82
C MET A 137 14.31 -5.56 -1.63
N GLN A 138 14.29 -6.11 -0.43
CA GLN A 138 13.64 -7.38 -0.13
C GLN A 138 12.29 -7.20 0.61
N ASN A 139 11.70 -5.99 0.57
CA ASN A 139 10.46 -5.65 1.26
C ASN A 139 10.56 -5.76 2.80
N TYR A 140 11.77 -5.76 3.37
CA TYR A 140 11.91 -5.63 4.82
C TYR A 140 11.72 -4.18 5.24
N THR A 141 11.06 -3.99 6.38
CA THR A 141 10.90 -2.67 6.99
C THR A 141 12.16 -2.31 7.76
N VAL A 142 12.96 -1.38 7.20
CA VAL A 142 14.13 -0.83 7.88
C VAL A 142 13.70 0.00 9.09
N LYS A 143 12.67 0.84 8.89
CA LYS A 143 12.09 1.70 9.94
C LYS A 143 10.68 2.15 9.55
N THR A 144 9.83 2.30 10.55
CA THR A 144 8.59 3.08 10.45
C THR A 144 8.80 4.39 11.20
N LEU A 145 8.66 5.53 10.49
CA LEU A 145 8.77 6.87 11.06
C LEU A 145 7.39 7.43 11.37
N TYR A 146 7.25 8.02 12.54
CA TYR A 146 6.07 8.74 13.00
C TYR A 146 6.31 10.27 13.01
N PRO A 147 5.26 11.11 13.20
CA PRO A 147 5.40 12.55 13.21
C PRO A 147 6.46 13.04 14.20
N GLY A 148 7.39 13.85 13.72
CA GLY A 148 8.52 14.39 14.47
C GLY A 148 9.76 13.50 14.51
N GLU A 149 9.70 12.32 13.89
CA GLU A 149 10.86 11.42 13.80
C GLU A 149 11.65 11.63 12.50
N SER A 150 12.90 11.20 12.53
CA SER A 150 13.81 11.16 11.38
C SER A 150 14.70 9.93 11.44
N ILE A 151 15.24 9.55 10.28
CA ILE A 151 16.26 8.52 10.15
C ILE A 151 17.31 8.96 9.12
N THR A 152 18.58 8.71 9.43
CA THR A 152 19.67 8.79 8.45
C THR A 152 20.02 7.37 8.02
N LEU A 153 20.05 7.15 6.71
CA LEU A 153 20.26 5.86 6.07
C LEU A 153 21.57 5.85 5.29
N SER A 154 22.20 4.70 5.27
CA SER A 154 23.32 4.32 4.39
C SER A 154 23.08 2.92 3.84
N PRO A 155 23.87 2.40 2.89
CA PRO A 155 23.78 1.02 2.43
C PRO A 155 23.86 -0.02 3.55
N ASP A 156 24.59 0.26 4.63
CA ASP A 156 24.75 -0.65 5.78
C ASP A 156 23.44 -0.94 6.52
N ASN A 157 22.41 -0.13 6.31
CA ASN A 157 21.08 -0.35 6.89
C ASN A 157 20.21 -1.31 6.06
N LEU A 158 20.66 -1.71 4.87
CA LEU A 158 19.87 -2.46 3.89
C LEU A 158 20.35 -3.90 3.79
N THR A 159 19.45 -4.79 3.43
CA THR A 159 19.82 -6.18 3.10
C THR A 159 20.39 -6.35 1.70
N TYR A 160 20.14 -5.36 0.81
CA TYR A 160 20.61 -5.40 -0.58
C TYR A 160 20.50 -4.03 -1.26
N GLY A 161 21.52 -3.70 -2.07
CA GLY A 161 21.53 -2.52 -2.94
C GLY A 161 21.70 -1.20 -2.19
N ASN A 162 21.42 -0.10 -2.90
CA ASN A 162 21.64 1.27 -2.41
C ASN A 162 20.38 2.13 -2.46
N TYR A 163 19.21 1.49 -2.61
CA TYR A 163 17.93 2.21 -2.74
C TYR A 163 16.93 1.70 -1.71
N VAL A 164 16.13 2.62 -1.23
CA VAL A 164 14.96 2.30 -0.41
C VAL A 164 13.70 2.80 -1.10
N TYR A 165 12.61 2.08 -0.89
CA TYR A 165 11.28 2.54 -1.21
C TYR A 165 10.64 3.14 0.04
N LEU A 166 10.13 4.36 -0.07
CA LEU A 166 9.38 5.02 0.98
C LEU A 166 7.88 4.90 0.69
N ASN A 167 7.14 4.35 1.65
CA ASN A 167 5.69 4.27 1.59
C ASN A 167 5.10 5.15 2.69
N MET A 168 4.65 6.35 2.34
CA MET A 168 4.02 7.27 3.27
C MET A 168 2.50 7.11 3.25
N ARG A 169 1.91 7.05 4.44
CA ARG A 169 0.47 7.02 4.68
C ARG A 169 0.07 8.25 5.47
N THR A 170 -0.82 9.06 4.92
CA THR A 170 -1.27 10.31 5.54
C THR A 170 -2.79 10.29 5.70
N ARG A 171 -3.29 10.27 6.94
CA ARG A 171 -4.74 10.28 7.22
C ARG A 171 -5.31 11.68 7.10
N LYS A 172 -6.52 11.82 6.55
CA LYS A 172 -7.29 13.08 6.60
C LYS A 172 -7.79 13.32 8.04
N LYS A 173 -7.76 14.56 8.51
CA LYS A 173 -8.35 14.94 9.81
C LYS A 173 -9.87 14.84 9.80
N SER A 174 -10.46 15.23 8.67
CA SER A 174 -11.89 15.19 8.39
C SER A 174 -12.10 14.73 6.95
N LEU A 175 -13.33 14.37 6.60
CA LEU A 175 -13.65 13.87 5.25
C LEU A 175 -13.91 14.99 4.23
N ASP A 176 -13.90 16.24 4.66
CA ASP A 176 -14.12 17.43 3.86
C ASP A 176 -12.81 17.94 3.18
N GLN A 177 -12.93 19.02 2.41
CA GLN A 177 -11.80 19.64 1.72
C GLN A 177 -10.73 20.14 2.69
N ALA A 178 -11.11 20.68 3.86
CA ALA A 178 -10.15 21.15 4.85
C ALA A 178 -9.28 20.02 5.41
N GLY A 179 -9.85 18.83 5.60
CA GLY A 179 -9.10 17.62 5.97
C GLY A 179 -8.15 17.15 4.87
N LEU A 180 -8.55 17.30 3.62
CA LEU A 180 -7.71 16.97 2.46
C LEU A 180 -6.52 17.96 2.35
N ASP A 181 -6.79 19.27 2.48
CA ASP A 181 -5.77 20.31 2.42
C ASP A 181 -4.72 20.17 3.55
N ASP A 182 -5.17 19.80 4.77
CA ASP A 182 -4.27 19.48 5.88
C ASP A 182 -3.40 18.24 5.55
N ALA A 183 -3.98 17.21 4.96
CA ALA A 183 -3.23 16.03 4.56
C ALA A 183 -2.17 16.35 3.50
N HIS A 184 -2.51 17.12 2.47
CA HIS A 184 -1.57 17.58 1.45
C HIS A 184 -0.45 18.44 2.04
N LYS A 185 -0.77 19.34 2.99
CA LYS A 185 0.25 20.12 3.69
C LYS A 185 1.25 19.23 4.43
N ARG A 186 0.76 18.19 5.11
CA ARG A 186 1.63 17.23 5.82
C ARG A 186 2.43 16.33 4.86
N GLN A 187 1.86 15.91 3.73
CA GLN A 187 2.59 15.19 2.69
C GLN A 187 3.79 16.01 2.19
N ARG A 188 3.56 17.27 1.80
CA ARG A 188 4.62 18.17 1.30
C ARG A 188 5.65 18.57 2.35
N ALA A 189 5.33 18.46 3.64
CA ALA A 189 6.26 18.76 4.73
C ALA A 189 7.17 17.57 5.12
N ALA A 190 6.95 16.39 4.56
CA ALA A 190 7.86 15.26 4.70
C ALA A 190 9.09 15.47 3.81
N LEU A 191 10.29 15.41 4.39
CA LEU A 191 11.52 15.77 3.69
C LEU A 191 12.38 14.54 3.39
N ILE A 192 12.99 14.57 2.21
CA ILE A 192 14.06 13.67 1.76
C ILE A 192 15.30 14.53 1.50
N GLN A 193 16.39 14.22 2.18
CA GLN A 193 17.69 14.90 2.04
C GLN A 193 18.74 13.85 1.69
N ALA A 194 18.87 13.52 0.40
CA ALA A 194 19.85 12.58 -0.10
C ALA A 194 21.12 13.31 -0.55
N LYS A 195 22.29 12.67 -0.36
CA LYS A 195 23.60 13.21 -0.76
C LYS A 195 24.00 12.80 -2.17
N SER A 196 23.24 11.91 -2.80
CA SER A 196 23.41 11.43 -4.17
C SER A 196 22.04 11.28 -4.84
N ALA A 197 22.04 11.25 -6.17
CA ALA A 197 20.85 11.07 -6.98
C ALA A 197 21.18 10.19 -8.21
N ILE A 198 21.83 9.05 -7.96
CA ILE A 198 22.13 8.08 -9.00
C ILE A 198 20.83 7.51 -9.52
N PRO A 199 20.57 7.50 -10.83
CA PRO A 199 19.37 6.89 -11.39
C PRO A 199 19.26 5.41 -11.03
N TYR A 200 18.06 4.99 -10.64
CA TYR A 200 17.81 3.57 -10.38
C TYR A 200 17.89 2.74 -11.66
N THR A 201 18.52 1.60 -11.55
CA THR A 201 18.55 0.57 -12.58
C THR A 201 18.13 -0.75 -11.92
N SER A 202 17.20 -1.47 -12.55
CA SER A 202 16.78 -2.78 -12.07
C SER A 202 17.99 -3.73 -11.99
N PRO A 203 18.16 -4.42 -10.85
CA PRO A 203 19.25 -5.41 -10.71
C PRO A 203 19.09 -6.60 -11.66
N ASP A 204 20.19 -7.22 -12.06
CA ASP A 204 20.21 -8.39 -12.96
C ASP A 204 19.46 -9.61 -12.39
N ILE A 205 19.26 -9.66 -11.06
CA ILE A 205 18.54 -10.73 -10.39
C ILE A 205 17.01 -10.67 -10.58
N VAL A 206 16.50 -9.54 -11.09
CA VAL A 206 15.07 -9.32 -11.30
C VAL A 206 14.55 -10.26 -12.38
N ILE A 207 13.49 -11.00 -12.06
CA ILE A 207 12.83 -11.91 -12.98
C ILE A 207 11.77 -11.19 -13.83
N PRO A 208 11.38 -11.72 -15.00
CA PRO A 208 10.34 -11.13 -15.83
C PRO A 208 9.02 -10.96 -15.06
N VAL A 209 8.34 -9.82 -15.25
CA VAL A 209 7.09 -9.47 -14.55
C VAL A 209 6.05 -10.59 -14.66
N LYS A 210 5.86 -11.18 -15.85
CA LYS A 210 4.93 -12.30 -16.03
C LYS A 210 5.25 -13.47 -15.10
N LYS A 211 6.52 -13.83 -14.98
CA LYS A 211 6.95 -14.92 -14.08
C LYS A 211 6.72 -14.59 -12.61
N MET A 212 6.98 -13.35 -12.23
CA MET A 212 6.70 -12.85 -10.87
C MET A 212 5.19 -12.94 -10.54
N GLU A 213 4.32 -12.52 -11.48
CA GLU A 213 2.86 -12.57 -11.31
C GLU A 213 2.33 -14.02 -11.24
N GLU A 214 2.91 -14.95 -12.00
CA GLU A 214 2.60 -16.39 -11.90
C GLU A 214 2.89 -16.91 -10.49
N ILE A 215 4.08 -16.64 -9.94
CA ILE A 215 4.46 -17.00 -8.58
C ILE A 215 3.50 -16.38 -7.56
N ARG A 216 3.26 -15.06 -7.68
CA ARG A 216 2.35 -14.32 -6.82
C ARG A 216 0.96 -14.95 -6.77
N ALA A 217 0.41 -15.35 -7.92
CA ALA A 217 -0.91 -15.95 -8.01
C ALA A 217 -1.00 -17.27 -7.24
N VAL A 218 0.00 -18.13 -7.36
CA VAL A 218 0.03 -19.42 -6.64
C VAL A 218 0.19 -19.21 -5.13
N LEU A 219 1.05 -18.28 -4.70
CA LEU A 219 1.21 -17.95 -3.28
C LEU A 219 -0.07 -17.37 -2.67
N ILE A 220 -0.79 -16.52 -3.42
CA ILE A 220 -2.11 -16.00 -2.99
C ILE A 220 -3.15 -17.12 -2.89
N ASP A 221 -3.15 -18.06 -3.81
CA ASP A 221 -4.05 -19.22 -3.77
C ASP A 221 -3.78 -20.10 -2.54
N ASP A 222 -2.53 -20.31 -2.18
CA ASP A 222 -2.15 -20.98 -0.93
C ASP A 222 -2.71 -20.27 0.32
N ILE A 223 -2.68 -18.93 0.35
CA ILE A 223 -3.28 -18.16 1.44
C ILE A 223 -4.79 -18.39 1.49
N LYS A 224 -5.47 -18.35 0.34
CA LYS A 224 -6.91 -18.61 0.24
C LYS A 224 -7.29 -20.01 0.70
N LYS A 225 -6.42 -21.01 0.49
CA LYS A 225 -6.57 -22.38 0.98
C LYS A 225 -6.20 -22.56 2.46
N GLY A 226 -5.82 -21.49 3.16
CA GLY A 226 -5.46 -21.54 4.58
C GLY A 226 -4.12 -22.19 4.87
N LEU A 227 -3.22 -22.26 3.89
CA LEU A 227 -1.91 -22.89 4.05
C LEU A 227 -0.89 -22.02 4.79
N LEU A 228 -1.11 -20.72 4.92
CA LEU A 228 -0.26 -19.84 5.72
C LEU A 228 -0.58 -20.01 7.22
N LYS A 229 0.27 -20.74 7.93
CA LYS A 229 0.02 -21.13 9.32
C LYS A 229 0.32 -20.02 10.35
N ASN A 230 1.18 -19.05 10.05
CA ASN A 230 1.57 -18.01 10.99
C ASN A 230 1.67 -16.67 10.26
N SER A 231 0.74 -15.77 10.55
CA SER A 231 0.66 -14.44 9.92
C SER A 231 1.12 -13.29 10.84
N SER A 232 1.53 -13.58 12.07
CA SER A 232 1.79 -12.53 13.08
C SER A 232 3.15 -11.83 12.95
N ASN A 233 4.11 -12.44 12.26
CA ASN A 233 5.48 -11.94 12.12
C ASN A 233 5.96 -11.99 10.66
N VAL A 234 5.12 -11.57 9.74
CA VAL A 234 5.39 -11.67 8.29
C VAL A 234 5.96 -10.39 7.69
N MET A 235 5.84 -9.27 8.42
CA MET A 235 6.41 -7.97 8.06
C MET A 235 7.28 -7.43 9.20
N GLY A 236 8.43 -6.87 8.87
CA GLY A 236 9.36 -6.33 9.87
C GLY A 236 10.80 -6.31 9.35
N THR A 237 11.75 -6.37 10.28
CA THR A 237 13.19 -6.51 9.95
C THR A 237 13.55 -7.97 9.65
N PRO A 238 14.67 -8.24 8.96
CA PRO A 238 15.10 -9.61 8.66
C PRO A 238 15.22 -10.51 9.90
N THR A 239 15.60 -9.92 11.05
CA THR A 239 15.86 -10.66 12.30
C THR A 239 14.59 -11.00 13.08
N ASN A 240 13.46 -10.33 12.82
CA ASN A 240 12.22 -10.52 13.56
C ASN A 240 11.04 -10.95 12.69
N THR A 241 11.33 -11.40 11.48
CA THR A 241 10.32 -11.80 10.49
C THR A 241 10.46 -13.29 10.20
N ASP A 242 9.35 -14.01 10.16
CA ASP A 242 9.31 -15.38 9.68
C ASP A 242 9.62 -15.41 8.17
N PRO A 243 10.70 -16.08 7.72
CA PRO A 243 11.15 -15.99 6.33
C PRO A 243 10.10 -16.50 5.32
N GLN A 244 9.43 -17.62 5.63
CA GLN A 244 8.40 -18.18 4.76
C GLN A 244 7.16 -17.28 4.74
N GLY A 245 6.70 -16.85 5.91
CA GLY A 245 5.58 -15.92 6.02
C GLY A 245 5.84 -14.60 5.31
N HIS A 246 7.10 -14.13 5.31
CA HIS A 246 7.47 -12.90 4.60
C HIS A 246 7.35 -12.99 3.08
N ILE A 247 7.63 -14.17 2.49
CA ILE A 247 7.41 -14.42 1.07
C ILE A 247 5.92 -14.29 0.73
N TYR A 248 5.06 -14.94 1.50
CA TYR A 248 3.60 -14.87 1.32
C TYR A 248 3.07 -13.45 1.53
N ALA A 249 3.58 -12.74 2.54
CA ALA A 249 3.21 -11.36 2.80
C ALA A 249 3.68 -10.43 1.68
N THR A 250 4.85 -10.68 1.08
CA THR A 250 5.32 -9.94 -0.09
C THR A 250 4.40 -10.15 -1.29
N ALA A 251 3.89 -11.37 -1.50
CA ALA A 251 2.92 -11.68 -2.56
C ALA A 251 1.54 -11.01 -2.35
N TYR A 252 1.02 -11.07 -1.12
CA TYR A 252 -0.37 -10.70 -0.82
C TYR A 252 -0.55 -9.25 -0.34
N GLY A 253 0.45 -8.68 0.27
CA GLY A 253 0.39 -7.36 0.89
C GLY A 253 1.73 -6.64 0.92
N TRP A 254 2.40 -6.55 -0.23
CA TRP A 254 3.67 -5.84 -0.35
C TRP A 254 3.60 -4.46 0.32
N GLY A 255 4.63 -4.12 1.09
CA GLY A 255 4.66 -2.86 1.85
C GLY A 255 3.71 -2.83 3.05
N GLY A 256 3.20 -3.98 3.52
CA GLY A 256 2.44 -4.07 4.76
C GLY A 256 3.24 -3.59 5.97
N LEU A 257 2.58 -2.96 6.93
CA LEU A 257 3.24 -2.48 8.15
C LEU A 257 3.58 -3.65 9.09
N PRO A 258 4.68 -3.56 9.84
CA PRO A 258 4.96 -4.48 10.93
C PRO A 258 3.81 -4.53 11.95
N ILE A 259 3.61 -5.69 12.58
CA ILE A 259 2.53 -5.88 13.56
C ILE A 259 2.60 -4.90 14.75
N ALA A 260 3.78 -4.38 15.07
CA ALA A 260 3.94 -3.35 16.09
C ALA A 260 3.32 -2.00 15.68
N ASP A 261 3.13 -1.77 14.39
CA ASP A 261 2.62 -0.52 13.82
C ASP A 261 1.16 -0.66 13.36
N ALA A 262 0.75 -1.86 12.92
CA ALA A 262 -0.62 -2.14 12.51
C ALA A 262 -0.99 -3.63 12.63
N GLY A 263 -2.21 -3.90 13.10
CA GLY A 263 -2.83 -5.21 13.10
C GLY A 263 -3.88 -5.34 12.00
N TYR A 264 -3.97 -6.51 11.39
CA TYR A 264 -4.90 -6.82 10.30
C TYR A 264 -5.70 -8.09 10.66
N LEU A 265 -7.02 -8.03 10.53
CA LEU A 265 -7.90 -9.14 10.83
C LEU A 265 -8.98 -9.26 9.75
N ASP A 266 -8.94 -10.35 8.98
CA ASP A 266 -10.03 -10.69 8.08
C ASP A 266 -11.28 -11.05 8.90
N LEU A 267 -12.41 -10.46 8.55
CA LEU A 267 -13.68 -10.75 9.20
C LEU A 267 -14.29 -12.00 8.54
N VAL A 268 -14.83 -12.88 9.38
CA VAL A 268 -15.61 -14.02 8.86
C VAL A 268 -16.91 -13.49 8.27
N ASN A 269 -17.18 -13.79 7.00
CA ASN A 269 -18.36 -13.31 6.32
C ASN A 269 -19.36 -14.44 6.05
N ASN A 270 -20.48 -14.42 6.77
CA ASN A 270 -21.59 -15.37 6.62
C ASN A 270 -22.81 -14.71 5.93
N THR A 271 -22.61 -13.62 5.20
CA THR A 271 -23.72 -12.93 4.51
C THR A 271 -24.40 -13.84 3.49
N LYS A 272 -25.72 -13.75 3.41
CA LYS A 272 -26.51 -14.48 2.43
C LYS A 272 -26.69 -13.65 1.18
N LEU A 273 -26.75 -14.34 0.04
CA LEU A 273 -27.06 -13.74 -1.25
C LEU A 273 -28.51 -14.03 -1.62
N GLU A 274 -29.21 -13.03 -2.13
CA GLU A 274 -30.51 -13.17 -2.76
C GLU A 274 -30.51 -12.42 -4.10
N ASN A 275 -30.82 -13.13 -5.19
CA ASN A 275 -30.82 -12.55 -6.55
C ASN A 275 -29.49 -11.84 -6.91
N GLY A 276 -28.36 -12.39 -6.49
CA GLY A 276 -27.03 -11.84 -6.75
C GLY A 276 -26.67 -10.60 -5.90
N LYS A 277 -27.48 -10.27 -4.87
CA LYS A 277 -27.21 -9.16 -3.94
C LYS A 277 -26.97 -9.69 -2.53
N CYS A 278 -26.07 -9.07 -1.79
CA CYS A 278 -25.93 -9.34 -0.36
C CYS A 278 -27.16 -8.84 0.37
N LEU A 279 -27.74 -9.69 1.23
CA LEU A 279 -28.76 -9.27 2.18
C LEU A 279 -28.13 -8.30 3.20
N PRO A 280 -28.94 -7.37 3.78
CA PRO A 280 -28.50 -6.54 4.89
C PRO A 280 -27.87 -7.39 6.00
N SER A 281 -26.70 -7.00 6.43
CA SER A 281 -25.91 -7.73 7.43
C SER A 281 -25.18 -6.75 8.36
N LYS A 282 -24.62 -7.26 9.45
CA LYS A 282 -23.89 -6.43 10.42
C LYS A 282 -22.75 -7.19 11.07
N VAL A 283 -21.80 -6.45 11.61
CA VAL A 283 -20.79 -6.96 12.53
C VAL A 283 -20.73 -6.08 13.77
N THR A 284 -20.62 -6.71 14.94
CA THR A 284 -20.37 -6.00 16.21
C THR A 284 -19.03 -6.44 16.77
N PHE A 285 -18.17 -5.50 17.11
CA PHE A 285 -16.85 -5.79 17.65
C PHE A 285 -16.39 -4.73 18.65
N LYS A 286 -15.48 -5.13 19.54
CA LYS A 286 -14.72 -4.21 20.38
C LYS A 286 -13.37 -3.95 19.70
N PRO A 287 -12.98 -2.68 19.46
CA PRO A 287 -11.66 -2.37 18.85
C PRO A 287 -10.50 -2.82 19.73
N ALA A 288 -9.34 -3.03 19.10
CA ALA A 288 -8.10 -3.20 19.81
C ALA A 288 -7.71 -1.92 20.58
N ASP A 289 -6.85 -2.06 21.59
CA ASP A 289 -6.30 -0.92 22.32
C ASP A 289 -5.28 -0.17 21.44
N LEU A 290 -5.63 1.05 21.06
CA LEU A 290 -4.88 1.90 20.15
C LEU A 290 -4.42 3.19 20.83
N ASN A 291 -3.25 3.70 20.44
CA ASN A 291 -2.72 4.95 20.96
C ASN A 291 -3.32 6.14 20.18
N PHE A 292 -4.51 6.59 20.59
CA PHE A 292 -5.21 7.71 19.96
C PHE A 292 -4.44 9.04 20.06
N GLU A 293 -3.61 9.23 21.12
CA GLU A 293 -2.76 10.42 21.27
C GLU A 293 -1.66 10.51 20.21
N LYS A 294 -1.26 9.36 19.66
CA LYS A 294 -0.32 9.25 18.55
C LYS A 294 -1.03 9.09 17.19
N GLY A 295 -2.33 9.39 17.14
CA GLY A 295 -3.12 9.30 15.91
C GLY A 295 -3.61 7.89 15.58
N GLY A 296 -3.59 6.96 16.55
CA GLY A 296 -4.11 5.60 16.36
C GLY A 296 -5.57 5.60 15.94
N PHE A 297 -5.95 4.62 15.15
CA PHE A 297 -7.33 4.44 14.68
C PHE A 297 -7.57 3.02 14.19
N TRP A 298 -8.83 2.64 14.09
CA TRP A 298 -9.25 1.44 13.40
C TRP A 298 -10.10 1.79 12.18
N SER A 299 -10.13 0.87 11.20
CA SER A 299 -11.02 0.94 10.05
C SER A 299 -11.47 -0.43 9.59
N ILE A 300 -12.62 -0.50 8.94
CA ILE A 300 -13.06 -1.65 8.17
C ILE A 300 -13.17 -1.21 6.72
N THR A 301 -12.53 -1.97 5.81
CA THR A 301 -12.66 -1.76 4.37
C THR A 301 -13.21 -3.03 3.74
N THR A 302 -14.16 -2.89 2.81
CA THR A 302 -14.77 -3.99 2.05
C THR A 302 -14.16 -4.11 0.67
N TYR A 303 -14.12 -5.34 0.14
CA TYR A 303 -13.55 -5.70 -1.16
C TYR A 303 -14.42 -6.75 -1.84
N ASN A 304 -14.31 -6.84 -3.17
CA ASN A 304 -14.85 -7.98 -3.90
C ASN A 304 -14.08 -9.29 -3.56
N GLU A 305 -14.45 -10.40 -4.19
CA GLU A 305 -13.83 -11.72 -3.94
C GLU A 305 -12.33 -11.75 -4.26
N GLU A 306 -11.89 -11.00 -5.26
CA GLU A 306 -10.48 -10.93 -5.67
C GLU A 306 -9.66 -10.00 -4.77
N GLY A 307 -10.31 -9.20 -3.92
CA GLY A 307 -9.65 -8.27 -3.01
C GLY A 307 -9.55 -6.82 -3.53
N TRP A 308 -10.22 -6.48 -4.62
CA TRP A 308 -10.30 -5.12 -5.13
C TRP A 308 -11.41 -4.32 -4.48
N LEU A 309 -11.22 -3.00 -4.33
CA LEU A 309 -12.32 -2.09 -3.97
C LEU A 309 -13.42 -2.20 -5.02
N ALA A 310 -14.61 -2.54 -4.60
CA ALA A 310 -15.79 -2.62 -5.48
C ALA A 310 -16.66 -1.36 -5.42
N GLU A 311 -16.46 -0.53 -4.38
CA GLU A 311 -17.19 0.70 -4.13
C GLU A 311 -16.23 1.86 -3.83
N ASP A 312 -16.58 3.06 -4.27
CA ASP A 312 -15.78 4.27 -3.99
C ASP A 312 -15.87 4.73 -2.52
N LYS A 313 -16.82 4.18 -1.77
CA LYS A 313 -16.99 4.39 -0.31
C LYS A 313 -17.03 3.04 0.40
N ALA A 314 -15.95 2.30 0.29
CA ALA A 314 -15.82 0.94 0.83
C ALA A 314 -15.30 0.88 2.27
N ALA A 315 -15.03 2.02 2.93
CA ALA A 315 -14.42 2.05 4.25
C ALA A 315 -15.22 2.84 5.28
N ILE A 316 -15.14 2.39 6.53
CA ILE A 316 -15.61 3.10 7.72
C ILE A 316 -14.56 3.01 8.83
N SER A 317 -14.44 4.05 9.65
CA SER A 317 -13.43 4.10 10.72
C SER A 317 -13.99 4.74 12.00
N ASN A 318 -13.22 4.69 13.09
CA ASN A 318 -13.60 5.34 14.36
C ASN A 318 -13.82 6.86 14.27
N SER A 319 -13.43 7.53 13.18
CA SER A 319 -13.71 8.96 12.98
C SER A 319 -15.10 9.22 12.41
N THR A 320 -15.73 8.21 11.81
CA THR A 320 -17.07 8.33 11.17
C THR A 320 -18.11 7.43 11.83
N ALA A 321 -17.68 6.34 12.47
CA ALA A 321 -18.59 5.42 13.16
C ALA A 321 -18.99 5.94 14.54
N VAL A 322 -20.24 5.69 14.91
CA VAL A 322 -20.80 6.00 16.23
C VAL A 322 -20.69 4.74 17.09
N PRO A 323 -20.07 4.80 18.28
CA PRO A 323 -19.97 3.66 19.18
C PRO A 323 -21.32 3.30 19.82
N ASN A 324 -21.45 2.08 20.27
CA ASN A 324 -22.49 1.63 21.16
C ASN A 324 -22.22 2.10 22.62
N ALA A 325 -23.21 2.02 23.49
CA ALA A 325 -23.10 2.44 24.89
C ALA A 325 -22.02 1.67 25.69
N ASP A 326 -21.71 0.45 25.30
CA ASP A 326 -20.69 -0.42 25.91
C ASP A 326 -19.28 -0.26 25.30
N GLY A 327 -19.11 0.69 24.38
CA GLY A 327 -17.84 0.96 23.69
C GLY A 327 -17.51 -0.02 22.54
N THR A 328 -18.42 -0.93 22.19
CA THR A 328 -18.34 -1.69 20.94
C THR A 328 -18.80 -0.85 19.76
N TYR A 329 -18.61 -1.34 18.55
CA TYR A 329 -19.13 -0.75 17.32
C TYR A 329 -19.93 -1.78 16.55
N THR A 330 -21.12 -1.38 16.11
CA THR A 330 -21.93 -2.15 15.15
C THR A 330 -21.83 -1.47 13.79
N ILE A 331 -21.30 -2.20 12.81
CA ILE A 331 -21.21 -1.76 11.42
C ILE A 331 -22.23 -2.54 10.61
N HIS A 332 -23.04 -1.84 9.85
CA HIS A 332 -24.04 -2.40 8.96
C HIS A 332 -23.51 -2.43 7.53
N PHE A 333 -23.88 -3.46 6.78
CA PHE A 333 -23.56 -3.61 5.38
C PHE A 333 -24.85 -3.69 4.58
N ASN A 334 -24.93 -2.90 3.51
CA ASN A 334 -26.10 -2.83 2.62
C ASN A 334 -27.44 -2.55 3.34
N ASN A 335 -27.38 -1.80 4.44
CA ASN A 335 -28.55 -1.37 5.20
C ASN A 335 -28.53 0.15 5.42
N PRO A 336 -28.87 0.96 4.41
CA PRO A 336 -28.69 2.42 4.44
C PRO A 336 -29.54 3.16 5.48
N ASN A 337 -30.55 2.50 6.07
CA ASN A 337 -31.38 3.09 7.14
C ASN A 337 -30.72 3.00 8.52
N GLU A 338 -29.65 2.23 8.65
CA GLU A 338 -28.94 2.04 9.90
C GLU A 338 -27.69 2.94 9.99
N LYS A 339 -27.32 3.29 11.24
CA LYS A 339 -26.05 3.98 11.51
C LYS A 339 -24.86 3.11 11.09
N ASN A 340 -23.75 3.75 10.81
CA ASN A 340 -22.50 3.06 10.45
C ASN A 340 -22.65 2.10 9.25
N ASN A 341 -23.44 2.48 8.25
CA ASN A 341 -23.65 1.64 7.07
C ASN A 341 -22.50 1.80 6.06
N VAL A 342 -22.08 0.69 5.46
CA VAL A 342 -21.17 0.60 4.31
C VAL A 342 -21.88 -0.18 3.20
N ASN A 343 -21.98 0.40 2.01
CA ASN A 343 -22.47 -0.33 0.85
C ASN A 343 -21.34 -1.21 0.29
N THR A 344 -21.69 -2.40 -0.15
CA THR A 344 -20.72 -3.37 -0.69
C THR A 344 -21.27 -4.04 -1.93
N SER A 345 -20.36 -4.56 -2.77
CA SER A 345 -20.70 -5.51 -3.83
C SER A 345 -21.12 -6.88 -3.27
N ALA A 346 -21.58 -7.78 -4.13
CA ALA A 346 -21.95 -9.13 -3.74
C ALA A 346 -21.22 -10.15 -4.64
N PRO A 347 -20.48 -11.11 -4.07
CA PRO A 347 -20.09 -11.21 -2.66
C PRO A 347 -19.00 -10.22 -2.28
N PHE A 348 -18.70 -10.07 -0.98
CA PHE A 348 -17.62 -9.21 -0.51
C PHE A 348 -16.80 -9.87 0.59
N SER A 349 -15.59 -9.35 0.82
CA SER A 349 -14.78 -9.62 2.00
C SER A 349 -14.54 -8.33 2.77
N ALA A 350 -14.21 -8.40 4.05
CA ALA A 350 -13.96 -7.24 4.88
C ALA A 350 -12.72 -7.42 5.75
N LEU A 351 -11.90 -6.37 5.85
CA LEU A 351 -10.67 -6.36 6.62
C LEU A 351 -10.73 -5.27 7.69
N LEU A 352 -10.62 -5.68 8.96
CA LEU A 352 -10.43 -4.79 10.09
C LEU A 352 -8.94 -4.47 10.25
N ARG A 353 -8.61 -3.19 10.23
CA ARG A 353 -7.28 -2.66 10.47
C ARG A 353 -7.22 -1.90 11.77
N SER A 354 -6.14 -2.09 12.53
CA SER A 354 -5.88 -1.43 13.81
C SER A 354 -4.50 -0.78 13.75
N TYR A 355 -4.45 0.55 13.67
CA TYR A 355 -3.21 1.32 13.51
C TYR A 355 -2.73 1.92 14.82
N VAL A 356 -1.42 1.94 15.02
CA VAL A 356 -0.74 2.45 16.22
C VAL A 356 -1.27 1.75 17.48
N PRO A 357 -1.14 0.43 17.58
CA PRO A 357 -1.53 -0.26 18.80
C PRO A 357 -0.71 0.24 19.99
N VAL A 358 -1.26 0.15 21.20
CA VAL A 358 -0.58 0.56 22.45
C VAL A 358 0.73 -0.21 22.62
N SER A 359 0.75 -1.49 22.24
CA SER A 359 1.97 -2.31 22.20
C SER A 359 1.82 -3.48 21.21
N LYS A 360 2.97 -4.07 20.81
CA LYS A 360 2.99 -5.30 20.02
C LYS A 360 2.24 -6.44 20.73
N ALA A 361 2.42 -6.56 22.05
CA ALA A 361 1.80 -7.63 22.84
C ALA A 361 0.27 -7.52 22.83
N THR A 362 -0.27 -6.32 23.03
CA THR A 362 -1.73 -6.10 23.05
C THR A 362 -2.38 -6.38 21.70
N ILE A 363 -1.75 -5.98 20.59
CA ILE A 363 -2.31 -6.26 19.27
C ILE A 363 -2.22 -7.73 18.89
N VAL A 364 -1.12 -8.43 19.23
CA VAL A 364 -1.00 -9.87 19.00
C VAL A 364 -2.06 -10.65 19.79
N ASP A 365 -2.26 -10.29 21.07
CA ASP A 365 -3.31 -10.89 21.91
C ASP A 365 -4.70 -10.64 21.33
N TYR A 366 -4.98 -9.40 20.91
CA TYR A 366 -6.25 -9.04 20.26
C TYR A 366 -6.51 -9.88 19.01
N LEU A 367 -5.55 -9.94 18.09
CA LEU A 367 -5.68 -10.69 16.85
C LEU A 367 -5.86 -12.19 17.11
N THR A 368 -5.09 -12.75 18.05
CA THR A 368 -5.18 -14.17 18.42
C THR A 368 -6.55 -14.51 19.01
N LYS A 369 -7.07 -13.67 19.90
CA LYS A 369 -8.37 -13.87 20.55
C LYS A 369 -9.54 -13.75 19.59
N ASN A 370 -9.42 -12.92 18.55
CA ASN A 370 -10.51 -12.56 17.65
C ASN A 370 -10.42 -13.24 16.28
N ASN A 371 -9.33 -13.95 15.97
CA ASN A 371 -9.18 -14.66 14.71
C ASN A 371 -10.31 -15.66 14.50
N GLY A 372 -11.04 -15.52 13.39
CA GLY A 372 -12.20 -16.35 13.04
C GLY A 372 -13.45 -16.15 13.93
N LYS A 373 -13.46 -15.15 14.82
CA LYS A 373 -14.57 -14.93 15.77
C LYS A 373 -15.37 -13.66 15.54
N ILE A 374 -14.81 -12.66 14.85
CA ILE A 374 -15.57 -11.48 14.46
C ILE A 374 -16.28 -11.83 13.15
N VAL A 375 -17.61 -11.99 13.25
CA VAL A 375 -18.44 -12.54 12.18
C VAL A 375 -19.43 -11.49 11.69
N ILE A 376 -19.53 -11.36 10.36
CA ILE A 376 -20.57 -10.57 9.68
C ILE A 376 -21.78 -11.50 9.49
N GLU A 377 -22.93 -11.11 10.04
CA GLU A 377 -24.19 -11.87 10.06
C GLU A 377 -25.35 -11.07 9.44
#